data_011c7f9d90c1bb122a85a3f3b60e6400
#
_entry.id   011c7f9d90c1bb122a85a3f3b60e6400
#
_cell.length_a   1.000
_cell.length_b   1.000
_cell.length_c   1.000
_cell.angle_alpha   90.00
_cell.angle_beta   90.00
_cell.angle_gamma   90.00
#
_symmetry.space_group_name_H-M   'P 1'
#
loop_
_entity.id
_entity.type
_entity.pdbx_description
1 polymer ?
#
loop_
_entity_poly.entity_id
_entity_poly.type
_entity_poly.pdbx_seq_one_letter_code
_entity_poly.pdbx_strand_id
1 'polypeptide(L)'
;MPSKVTVWAKPIQLKGVPNLHKVSAALYRSAQPTKTGMKNLKDLGIETIVNLRSFHSDRDEIGLTGLAYEHIYMKAWHPEFEDIIRFLQIVRNTRRTPCLVYCMHGADRTGIMCAIYRIVAHGWSKSEAIQEMVGGGFGFHTLFNHLADYIKELDIDSIRDFINRH
;
A
#
# COMPACT_ATOMS: atom_id res chain seq x y z
N MET A 1 24.46 16.37 5.88
CA MET A 1 23.49 15.44 5.29
C MET A 1 22.11 16.06 5.41
N PRO A 2 21.32 16.06 4.33
CA PRO A 2 19.94 16.49 4.46
C PRO A 2 19.22 15.58 5.45
N SER A 3 18.46 16.19 6.37
CA SER A 3 17.65 15.44 7.30
C SER A 3 16.55 14.71 6.52
N LYS A 4 16.32 13.45 6.86
CA LYS A 4 15.22 12.65 6.31
C LYS A 4 13.88 13.29 6.70
N VAL A 5 13.02 13.52 5.72
CA VAL A 5 11.68 14.07 5.95
C VAL A 5 10.69 12.93 6.09
N THR A 6 10.06 12.82 7.27
CA THR A 6 9.02 11.83 7.53
C THR A 6 7.65 12.51 7.49
N VAL A 7 7.18 12.76 6.27
CA VAL A 7 5.84 13.33 6.05
C VAL A 7 4.83 12.19 5.90
N TRP A 8 3.85 12.15 6.78
CA TRP A 8 2.79 11.15 6.74
C TRP A 8 1.88 11.32 5.53
N ALA A 9 1.25 10.23 5.11
CA ALA A 9 0.30 10.23 4.01
C ALA A 9 -0.84 11.21 4.29
N LYS A 10 -1.27 11.92 3.23
CA LYS A 10 -2.27 12.98 3.33
C LYS A 10 -3.61 12.52 2.80
N PRO A 11 -4.73 12.79 3.51
CA PRO A 11 -6.06 12.41 3.06
C PRO A 11 -6.47 13.18 1.80
N ILE A 12 -7.19 12.50 0.93
CA ILE A 12 -7.79 13.06 -0.28
C ILE A 12 -9.25 12.65 -0.33
N GLN A 13 -10.14 13.61 -0.60
CA GLN A 13 -11.56 13.33 -0.79
C GLN A 13 -11.79 12.99 -2.26
N LEU A 14 -12.23 11.74 -2.52
CA LEU A 14 -12.57 11.29 -3.87
C LEU A 14 -13.79 10.37 -3.80
N LYS A 15 -14.83 10.69 -4.55
CA LYS A 15 -16.07 9.90 -4.54
C LYS A 15 -15.80 8.47 -4.94
N GLY A 16 -16.33 7.54 -4.13
CA GLY A 16 -16.18 6.10 -4.38
C GLY A 16 -14.85 5.51 -3.94
N VAL A 17 -13.99 6.29 -3.27
CA VAL A 17 -12.69 5.82 -2.78
C VAL A 17 -12.55 6.20 -1.31
N PRO A 18 -13.15 5.40 -0.40
CA PRO A 18 -13.09 5.73 1.03
C PRO A 18 -11.67 5.57 1.57
N ASN A 19 -11.35 6.38 2.58
CA ASN A 19 -10.06 6.35 3.27
C ASN A 19 -8.85 6.54 2.33
N LEU A 20 -9.01 7.35 1.28
CA LEU A 20 -7.95 7.61 0.31
C LEU A 20 -6.89 8.55 0.90
N HIS A 21 -5.63 8.15 0.78
CA HIS A 21 -4.48 8.97 1.18
C HIS A 21 -3.40 8.89 0.11
N LYS A 22 -2.69 9.99 -0.08
CA LYS A 22 -1.49 10.03 -0.92
C LYS A 22 -0.27 9.77 -0.05
N VAL A 23 0.41 8.65 -0.30
CA VAL A 23 1.64 8.26 0.40
C VAL A 23 2.84 8.96 -0.22
N SER A 24 2.93 8.93 -1.55
CA SER A 24 3.99 9.57 -2.33
C SER A 24 3.47 9.84 -3.75
N ALA A 25 4.30 10.41 -4.60
CA ALA A 25 3.94 10.58 -6.01
C ALA A 25 3.63 9.24 -6.71
N ALA A 26 4.25 8.15 -6.26
CA ALA A 26 4.12 6.82 -6.88
C ALA A 26 3.06 5.94 -6.23
N LEU A 27 2.61 6.26 -5.00
CA LEU A 27 1.76 5.35 -4.23
C LEU A 27 0.65 6.09 -3.48
N TYR A 28 -0.57 5.61 -3.68
CA TYR A 28 -1.77 6.00 -2.94
C TYR A 28 -2.31 4.77 -2.20
N ARG A 29 -3.09 4.99 -1.16
CA ARG A 29 -3.70 3.93 -0.36
C ARG A 29 -5.15 4.25 -0.05
N SER A 30 -6.01 3.23 0.05
CA SER A 30 -7.43 3.42 0.37
C SER A 30 -8.07 2.16 0.93
N ALA A 31 -9.34 2.29 1.34
CA ALA A 31 -10.24 1.16 1.51
C ALA A 31 -10.77 0.71 0.13
N GLN A 32 -11.62 -0.32 0.12
CA GLN A 32 -12.19 -0.88 -1.10
C GLN A 32 -12.88 0.19 -1.94
N PRO A 33 -12.40 0.49 -3.17
CA PRO A 33 -13.09 1.42 -4.05
C PRO A 33 -14.36 0.82 -4.65
N THR A 34 -15.31 1.67 -4.97
CA THR A 34 -16.49 1.30 -5.75
C THR A 34 -16.18 1.34 -7.25
N LYS A 35 -17.13 0.90 -8.08
CA LYS A 35 -17.01 1.03 -9.55
C LYS A 35 -16.82 2.49 -9.98
N THR A 36 -17.60 3.42 -9.39
CA THR A 36 -17.42 4.87 -9.62
C THR A 36 -16.04 5.32 -9.13
N GLY A 37 -15.60 4.79 -8.00
CA GLY A 37 -14.27 5.08 -7.46
C GLY A 37 -13.14 4.67 -8.40
N MET A 38 -13.25 3.51 -9.04
CA MET A 38 -12.23 3.07 -10.01
C MET A 38 -12.11 4.04 -11.19
N LYS A 39 -13.24 4.51 -11.72
CA LYS A 39 -13.25 5.54 -12.76
C LYS A 39 -12.58 6.83 -12.28
N ASN A 40 -12.93 7.28 -11.08
CA ASN A 40 -12.37 8.51 -10.51
C ASN A 40 -10.87 8.38 -10.22
N LEU A 41 -10.40 7.19 -9.85
CA LEU A 41 -8.97 6.93 -9.69
C LEU A 41 -8.23 7.03 -11.02
N LYS A 42 -8.80 6.51 -12.10
CA LYS A 42 -8.21 6.65 -13.44
C LYS A 42 -8.11 8.13 -13.82
N ASP A 43 -9.17 8.91 -13.58
CA ASP A 43 -9.19 10.35 -13.86
C ASP A 43 -8.17 11.11 -12.99
N LEU A 44 -7.91 10.63 -11.77
CA LEU A 44 -6.89 11.20 -10.88
C LEU A 44 -5.47 10.97 -11.39
N GLY A 45 -5.26 9.97 -12.26
CA GLY A 45 -3.96 9.63 -12.82
C GLY A 45 -3.38 8.31 -12.34
N ILE A 46 -4.14 7.51 -11.60
CA ILE A 46 -3.69 6.17 -11.18
C ILE A 46 -3.56 5.26 -12.41
N GLU A 47 -2.47 4.52 -12.47
CA GLU A 47 -2.19 3.56 -13.55
C GLU A 47 -2.52 2.12 -13.16
N THR A 48 -2.21 1.71 -11.92
CA THR A 48 -2.34 0.34 -11.46
C THR A 48 -3.09 0.25 -10.14
N ILE A 49 -4.00 -0.70 -10.07
CA ILE A 49 -4.73 -1.05 -8.84
C ILE A 49 -4.08 -2.31 -8.25
N VAL A 50 -3.72 -2.26 -6.97
CA VAL A 50 -3.15 -3.38 -6.22
C VAL A 50 -4.13 -3.79 -5.12
N ASN A 51 -4.80 -4.93 -5.31
CA ASN A 51 -5.77 -5.49 -4.38
C ASN A 51 -5.07 -6.45 -3.43
N LEU A 52 -5.17 -6.22 -2.12
CA LEU A 52 -4.60 -7.09 -1.08
C LEU A 52 -5.62 -8.03 -0.43
N ARG A 53 -6.87 -8.01 -0.88
CA ARG A 53 -7.93 -8.84 -0.29
C ARG A 53 -7.76 -10.30 -0.70
N SER A 54 -8.07 -11.22 0.23
CA SER A 54 -7.88 -12.66 -0.01
C SER A 54 -8.83 -13.25 -1.05
N PHE A 55 -10.10 -12.83 -1.06
CA PHE A 55 -11.14 -13.51 -1.82
C PHE A 55 -12.00 -12.61 -2.72
N HIS A 56 -11.68 -11.32 -2.84
CA HIS A 56 -12.49 -10.40 -3.62
C HIS A 56 -11.71 -9.89 -4.84
N SER A 57 -12.23 -10.14 -6.04
CA SER A 57 -11.67 -9.61 -7.28
C SER A 57 -12.41 -8.33 -7.69
N ASP A 58 -11.68 -7.35 -8.19
CA ASP A 58 -12.24 -6.08 -8.68
C ASP A 58 -12.23 -5.95 -10.19
N ARG A 59 -12.10 -7.05 -10.91
CA ARG A 59 -12.09 -7.00 -12.39
C ARG A 59 -13.36 -6.39 -12.95
N ASP A 60 -14.52 -6.67 -12.32
CA ASP A 60 -15.81 -6.12 -12.77
C ASP A 60 -15.91 -4.62 -12.46
N GLU A 61 -15.45 -4.20 -11.30
CA GLU A 61 -15.45 -2.80 -10.88
C GLU A 61 -14.51 -1.94 -11.72
N ILE A 62 -13.37 -2.50 -12.12
CA ILE A 62 -12.42 -1.85 -13.02
C ILE A 62 -13.00 -1.72 -14.43
N GLY A 63 -13.63 -2.78 -14.93
CA GLY A 63 -14.30 -2.77 -16.23
C GLY A 63 -13.40 -2.25 -17.36
N LEU A 64 -13.89 -1.23 -18.08
CA LEU A 64 -13.20 -0.64 -19.22
C LEU A 64 -12.44 0.65 -18.88
N THR A 65 -12.08 0.87 -17.62
CA THR A 65 -11.37 2.09 -17.19
C THR A 65 -9.96 2.21 -17.77
N GLY A 66 -9.36 1.09 -18.18
CA GLY A 66 -7.97 1.05 -18.61
C GLY A 66 -6.96 0.94 -17.48
N LEU A 67 -7.42 0.81 -16.22
CA LEU A 67 -6.54 0.57 -15.08
C LEU A 67 -5.90 -0.82 -15.17
N ALA A 68 -4.60 -0.91 -14.97
CA ALA A 68 -3.93 -2.19 -14.77
C ALA A 68 -4.31 -2.76 -13.40
N TYR A 69 -4.32 -4.08 -13.27
CA TYR A 69 -4.80 -4.75 -12.08
C TYR A 69 -3.80 -5.81 -11.61
N GLU A 70 -3.45 -5.74 -10.34
CA GLU A 70 -2.64 -6.74 -9.65
C GLU A 70 -3.37 -7.19 -8.40
N HIS A 71 -3.44 -8.50 -8.17
CA HIS A 71 -4.09 -9.07 -6.99
C HIS A 71 -3.06 -9.86 -6.19
N ILE A 72 -2.75 -9.39 -4.99
CA ILE A 72 -1.86 -10.08 -4.05
C ILE A 72 -2.74 -10.66 -2.95
N TYR A 73 -2.94 -11.98 -2.96
CA TYR A 73 -3.83 -12.69 -2.02
C TYR A 73 -3.19 -12.76 -0.64
N MET A 74 -3.27 -11.66 0.08
CA MET A 74 -2.59 -11.48 1.36
C MET A 74 -3.49 -11.87 2.54
N LYS A 75 -2.96 -12.69 3.45
CA LYS A 75 -3.65 -13.03 4.70
C LYS A 75 -3.71 -11.82 5.62
N ALA A 76 -4.78 -11.75 6.44
CA ALA A 76 -5.01 -10.59 7.31
C ALA A 76 -3.96 -10.44 8.42
N TRP A 77 -3.35 -11.54 8.86
CA TRP A 77 -2.44 -11.53 10.00
C TRP A 77 -0.99 -11.21 9.66
N HIS A 78 -0.53 -11.52 8.46
CA HIS A 78 0.80 -11.07 8.01
C HIS A 78 0.97 -11.38 6.51
N PRO A 79 1.81 -10.59 5.80
CA PRO A 79 2.20 -10.93 4.43
C PRO A 79 3.26 -12.03 4.45
N GLU A 80 3.28 -12.82 3.39
CA GLU A 80 4.42 -13.69 3.10
C GLU A 80 5.54 -12.87 2.44
N PHE A 81 6.76 -13.41 2.44
CA PHE A 81 7.91 -12.74 1.82
C PHE A 81 7.62 -12.43 0.33
N GLU A 82 7.04 -13.37 -0.38
CA GLU A 82 6.69 -13.22 -1.80
C GLU A 82 5.69 -12.10 -2.03
N ASP A 83 4.74 -11.91 -1.12
CA ASP A 83 3.76 -10.82 -1.18
C ASP A 83 4.45 -9.46 -1.12
N ILE A 84 5.39 -9.32 -0.19
CA ILE A 84 6.18 -8.09 -0.01
C ILE A 84 6.99 -7.79 -1.26
N ILE A 85 7.70 -8.78 -1.77
CA ILE A 85 8.55 -8.62 -2.96
C ILE A 85 7.73 -8.21 -4.17
N ARG A 86 6.60 -8.90 -4.40
CA ARG A 86 5.72 -8.59 -5.52
C ARG A 86 5.19 -7.15 -5.43
N PHE A 87 4.74 -6.75 -4.25
CA PHE A 87 4.24 -5.38 -4.04
C PHE A 87 5.34 -4.35 -4.33
N LEU A 88 6.52 -4.53 -3.78
CA LEU A 88 7.62 -3.59 -3.97
C LEU A 88 8.08 -3.53 -5.43
N GLN A 89 8.08 -4.65 -6.14
CA GLN A 89 8.40 -4.66 -7.56
C GLN A 89 7.40 -3.87 -8.38
N ILE A 90 6.11 -3.97 -8.05
CA ILE A 90 5.06 -3.21 -8.74
C ILE A 90 5.25 -1.70 -8.52
N VAL A 91 5.41 -1.28 -7.26
CA VAL A 91 5.49 0.16 -6.93
C VAL A 91 6.81 0.81 -7.33
N ARG A 92 7.84 0.04 -7.63
CA ARG A 92 9.11 0.54 -8.17
C ARG A 92 9.11 0.66 -9.68
N ASN A 93 8.17 0.04 -10.35
CA ASN A 93 8.10 0.05 -11.81
C ASN A 93 7.43 1.34 -12.29
N THR A 94 8.21 2.24 -12.87
CA THR A 94 7.74 3.55 -13.33
C THR A 94 6.65 3.47 -14.40
N ARG A 95 6.55 2.34 -15.12
CA ARG A 95 5.49 2.11 -16.10
C ARG A 95 4.16 1.73 -15.45
N ARG A 96 4.18 1.35 -14.16
CA ARG A 96 3.02 0.90 -13.42
C ARG A 96 2.52 1.93 -12.40
N THR A 97 3.30 2.97 -12.16
CA THR A 97 2.97 4.00 -11.17
C THR A 97 2.31 5.22 -11.82
N PRO A 98 1.49 6.00 -11.10
CA PRO A 98 1.12 5.82 -9.69
C PRO A 98 0.23 4.60 -9.46
N CYS A 99 0.44 3.91 -8.33
CA CYS A 99 -0.37 2.77 -7.91
C CYS A 99 -1.33 3.15 -6.79
N LEU A 100 -2.49 2.49 -6.75
CA LEU A 100 -3.34 2.49 -5.56
C LEU A 100 -3.26 1.10 -4.93
N VAL A 101 -2.89 1.02 -3.65
CA VAL A 101 -2.96 -0.21 -2.86
C VAL A 101 -4.13 -0.13 -1.89
N TYR A 102 -4.90 -1.21 -1.77
CA TYR A 102 -6.04 -1.24 -0.85
C TYR A 102 -6.32 -2.64 -0.34
N CYS A 103 -7.04 -2.67 0.78
CA CYS A 103 -7.70 -3.85 1.31
C CYS A 103 -9.13 -3.44 1.68
N MET A 104 -9.87 -4.25 2.43
CA MET A 104 -11.27 -3.91 2.72
C MET A 104 -11.43 -2.54 3.39
N HIS A 105 -10.65 -2.26 4.44
CA HIS A 105 -10.74 -1.03 5.21
C HIS A 105 -9.62 -0.02 4.90
N GLY A 106 -8.58 -0.43 4.20
CA GLY A 106 -7.42 0.42 3.92
C GLY A 106 -6.53 0.68 5.14
N ALA A 107 -6.67 -0.12 6.19
CA ALA A 107 -6.01 0.11 7.48
C ALA A 107 -4.89 -0.91 7.74
N ASP A 108 -5.23 -2.19 7.84
CA ASP A 108 -4.31 -3.21 8.39
C ASP A 108 -3.37 -3.82 7.34
N ARG A 109 -3.90 -4.61 6.38
CA ARG A 109 -3.08 -5.18 5.30
C ARG A 109 -2.41 -4.09 4.46
N THR A 110 -3.17 -3.07 4.12
CA THR A 110 -2.65 -1.90 3.42
C THR A 110 -1.61 -1.17 4.26
N GLY A 111 -1.87 -1.05 5.57
CA GLY A 111 -0.97 -0.39 6.50
C GLY A 111 0.40 -1.04 6.58
N ILE A 112 0.46 -2.37 6.69
CA ILE A 112 1.74 -3.07 6.79
C ILE A 112 2.55 -2.96 5.50
N MET A 113 1.90 -3.04 4.34
CA MET A 113 2.59 -2.88 3.05
C MET A 113 3.11 -1.46 2.86
N CYS A 114 2.34 -0.45 3.24
CA CYS A 114 2.80 0.95 3.20
C CYS A 114 3.94 1.20 4.17
N ALA A 115 3.93 0.60 5.37
CA ALA A 115 5.02 0.72 6.32
C ALA A 115 6.32 0.13 5.75
N ILE A 116 6.24 -1.04 5.14
CA ILE A 116 7.40 -1.67 4.49
C ILE A 116 7.92 -0.79 3.34
N TYR A 117 7.02 -0.25 2.53
CA TYR A 117 7.38 0.69 1.47
C TYR A 117 8.14 1.91 2.01
N ARG A 118 7.67 2.50 3.12
CA ARG A 118 8.37 3.63 3.76
C ARG A 118 9.80 3.28 4.16
N ILE A 119 9.99 2.07 4.71
CA ILE A 119 11.30 1.62 5.16
C ILE A 119 12.22 1.39 3.96
N VAL A 120 11.75 0.67 2.96
CA VAL A 120 12.57 0.27 1.80
C VAL A 120 12.81 1.42 0.83
N ALA A 121 11.77 2.18 0.49
CA ALA A 121 11.85 3.23 -0.54
C ALA A 121 12.26 4.59 0.02
N HIS A 122 11.81 4.94 1.24
CA HIS A 122 12.07 6.25 1.82
C HIS A 122 13.12 6.24 2.92
N GLY A 123 13.65 5.07 3.28
CA GLY A 123 14.67 4.96 4.32
C GLY A 123 14.19 5.25 5.73
N TRP A 124 12.88 5.14 5.98
CA TRP A 124 12.36 5.33 7.33
C TRP A 124 12.83 4.23 8.26
N SER A 125 12.97 4.54 9.55
CA SER A 125 13.16 3.52 10.57
C SER A 125 11.88 2.70 10.73
N LYS A 126 12.01 1.49 11.28
CA LYS A 126 10.85 0.66 11.62
C LYS A 126 9.89 1.40 12.56
N SER A 127 10.45 2.10 13.55
CA SER A 127 9.65 2.89 14.51
C SER A 127 8.84 3.98 13.82
N GLU A 128 9.45 4.74 12.92
CA GLU A 128 8.76 5.79 12.17
C GLU A 128 7.64 5.24 11.30
N ALA A 129 7.89 4.13 10.62
CA ALA A 129 6.89 3.48 9.77
C ALA A 129 5.71 2.93 10.58
N ILE A 130 5.98 2.33 11.74
CA ILE A 130 4.95 1.82 12.65
C ILE A 130 4.12 2.97 13.22
N GLN A 131 4.74 4.08 13.57
CA GLN A 131 4.02 5.25 14.08
C GLN A 131 3.01 5.77 13.05
N GLU A 132 3.39 5.87 11.79
CA GLU A 132 2.45 6.25 10.73
C GLU A 132 1.34 5.20 10.58
N MET A 133 1.69 3.93 10.55
CA MET A 133 0.71 2.83 10.37
C MET A 133 -0.38 2.88 11.42
N VAL A 134 -0.01 3.09 12.68
CA VAL A 134 -0.94 3.06 13.83
C VAL A 134 -1.61 4.42 14.04
N GLY A 135 -0.86 5.52 13.91
CA GLY A 135 -1.29 6.86 14.30
C GLY A 135 -1.69 7.78 13.15
N GLY A 136 -1.59 7.34 11.91
CA GLY A 136 -1.82 8.19 10.74
C GLY A 136 -3.27 8.46 10.36
N GLY A 137 -4.23 7.97 11.16
CA GLY A 137 -5.66 8.22 10.90
C GLY A 137 -6.28 7.28 9.86
N PHE A 138 -5.67 6.13 9.61
CA PHE A 138 -6.16 5.17 8.61
C PHE A 138 -7.20 4.19 9.16
N GLY A 139 -7.46 4.20 10.46
CA GLY A 139 -8.38 3.28 11.12
C GLY A 139 -7.76 1.94 11.52
N PHE A 140 -6.45 1.91 11.77
CA PHE A 140 -5.75 0.69 12.18
C PHE A 140 -6.42 0.05 13.39
N HIS A 141 -6.67 -1.27 13.30
CA HIS A 141 -7.34 -2.03 14.35
C HIS A 141 -6.32 -2.55 15.37
N THR A 142 -6.51 -2.22 16.65
CA THR A 142 -5.60 -2.63 17.73
C THR A 142 -5.50 -4.17 17.87
N LEU A 143 -6.51 -4.91 17.40
CA LEU A 143 -6.47 -6.36 17.35
C LEU A 143 -5.34 -6.90 16.48
N PHE A 144 -4.82 -6.08 15.57
CA PHE A 144 -3.71 -6.45 14.67
C PHE A 144 -2.37 -5.88 15.11
N ASN A 145 -2.18 -5.59 16.39
CA ASN A 145 -0.91 -5.08 16.93
C ASN A 145 0.28 -6.02 16.64
N HIS A 146 0.04 -7.31 16.42
CA HIS A 146 1.06 -8.25 15.98
C HIS A 146 1.72 -7.84 14.65
N LEU A 147 1.05 -7.02 13.83
CA LEU A 147 1.63 -6.49 12.59
C LEU A 147 2.80 -5.55 12.88
N ALA A 148 2.73 -4.77 13.96
CA ALA A 148 3.84 -3.94 14.38
C ALA A 148 5.03 -4.80 14.80
N ASP A 149 4.78 -5.88 15.56
CA ASP A 149 5.82 -6.83 15.95
C ASP A 149 6.43 -7.53 14.74
N TYR A 150 5.61 -7.89 13.76
CA TYR A 150 6.06 -8.46 12.49
C TYR A 150 7.07 -7.53 11.80
N ILE A 151 6.76 -6.24 11.72
CA ILE A 151 7.66 -5.24 11.11
C ILE A 151 8.97 -5.14 11.89
N LYS A 152 8.91 -5.13 13.22
CA LYS A 152 10.10 -5.06 14.08
C LYS A 152 11.07 -6.21 13.83
N GLU A 153 10.55 -7.40 13.54
CA GLU A 153 11.34 -8.62 13.31
C GLU A 153 11.72 -8.83 11.85
N LEU A 154 11.21 -8.00 10.95
CA LEU A 154 11.40 -8.17 9.51
C LEU A 154 12.86 -7.92 9.10
N ASP A 155 13.42 -8.81 8.27
CA ASP A 155 14.76 -8.68 7.72
C ASP A 155 14.74 -7.77 6.49
N ILE A 156 14.90 -6.49 6.72
CA ILE A 156 14.86 -5.47 5.66
C ILE A 156 16.02 -5.62 4.69
N ASP A 157 17.20 -6.01 5.17
CA ASP A 157 18.38 -6.17 4.32
C ASP A 157 18.16 -7.29 3.29
N SER A 158 17.55 -8.41 3.69
CA SER A 158 17.19 -9.49 2.78
C SER A 158 16.19 -9.03 1.71
N ILE A 159 15.22 -8.22 2.09
CA ILE A 159 14.24 -7.65 1.14
C ILE A 159 14.96 -6.74 0.13
N ARG A 160 15.80 -5.83 0.59
CA ARG A 160 16.55 -4.91 -0.27
C ARG A 160 17.46 -5.67 -1.23
N ASP A 161 18.19 -6.67 -0.73
CA ASP A 161 19.06 -7.48 -1.55
C ASP A 161 18.31 -8.18 -2.67
N PHE A 162 17.17 -8.80 -2.34
CA PHE A 162 16.37 -9.51 -3.33
C PHE A 162 15.86 -8.56 -4.43
N ILE A 163 15.31 -7.43 -4.04
CA ILE A 163 14.74 -6.44 -4.98
C ILE A 163 15.83 -5.87 -5.88
N ASN A 164 17.03 -5.59 -5.35
CA ASN A 164 18.12 -5.00 -6.09
C ASN A 164 18.76 -5.98 -7.08
N ARG A 165 18.62 -7.29 -6.87
CA ARG A 165 19.14 -8.35 -7.76
C ARG A 165 18.15 -8.75 -8.85
N HIS A 166 16.88 -8.51 -8.64
CA HIS A 166 15.79 -8.95 -9.53
C HIS A 166 14.93 -7.76 -9.95
#